data_6e6a16dd5d16b509bceab79bc16944ab
#
_entry.id   6e6a16dd5d16b509bceab79bc16944ab
#
_cell.length_a   1.000
_cell.length_b   1.000
_cell.length_c   1.000
_cell.angle_alpha   90.00
_cell.angle_beta   90.00
_cell.angle_gamma   90.00
#
_symmetry.space_group_name_H-M   'P 1'
#
loop_
_entity.id
_entity.type
_entity.pdbx_description
1 polymer ?
#
loop_
_entity_poly.entity_id
_entity_poly.type
_entity_poly.pdbx_seq_one_letter_code
_entity_poly.pdbx_strand_id
1 'polypeptide(L)'
;TYYTSDHHDFAALDEAFRVRSTENRMTGKRSAAITYKGAKMDNISMTRQELETTVGDAKICRKILEHIGFRPVPPVEKLRQYFHRENITACVDTVTNLGDYLELEIIVETEEKKEAALDKVKEILQTIGYSMQDTMRTSYLSMLLAK
;
A
#
# COMPACT_ATOMS: atom_id res chain seq x y z
N THR A 1 3.01 -10.30 -3.61
CA THR A 1 4.47 -10.48 -3.58
C THR A 1 5.13 -9.17 -3.92
N TYR A 2 6.00 -8.67 -3.06
CA TYR A 2 6.93 -7.60 -3.36
C TYR A 2 8.19 -8.15 -4.00
N TYR A 3 8.92 -7.31 -4.70
CA TYR A 3 10.12 -7.67 -5.44
C TYR A 3 11.29 -6.75 -5.10
N THR A 4 12.49 -7.30 -5.19
CA THR A 4 13.76 -6.59 -5.17
C THR A 4 14.61 -6.98 -6.39
N SER A 5 15.67 -6.26 -6.65
CA SER A 5 16.60 -6.55 -7.75
C SER A 5 18.01 -6.08 -7.39
N ASP A 6 19.02 -6.70 -7.98
CA ASP A 6 20.42 -6.30 -7.77
C ASP A 6 20.78 -4.97 -8.44
N HIS A 7 19.95 -4.53 -9.39
CA HIS A 7 20.17 -3.32 -10.18
C HIS A 7 19.38 -2.11 -9.66
N HIS A 8 18.45 -2.32 -8.72
CA HIS A 8 17.59 -1.28 -8.17
C HIS A 8 17.21 -1.62 -6.74
N ASP A 9 17.77 -0.87 -5.79
CA ASP A 9 17.47 -1.06 -4.37
C ASP A 9 16.23 -0.26 -3.96
N PHE A 10 15.06 -0.88 -4.10
CA PHE A 10 13.78 -0.27 -3.73
C PHE A 10 13.74 0.16 -2.26
N ALA A 11 14.36 -0.58 -1.36
CA ALA A 11 14.34 -0.25 0.06
C ALA A 11 15.19 1.00 0.36
N ALA A 12 16.39 1.10 -0.21
CA ALA A 12 17.26 2.26 -0.04
C ALA A 12 16.65 3.53 -0.66
N LEU A 13 15.85 3.39 -1.72
CA LEU A 13 15.17 4.50 -2.40
C LEU A 13 13.79 4.83 -1.79
N ASP A 14 13.38 4.17 -0.72
CA ASP A 14 12.03 4.27 -0.13
C ASP A 14 10.91 3.97 -1.15
N GLU A 15 11.17 3.09 -2.07
CA GLU A 15 10.27 2.65 -3.13
C GLU A 15 9.72 1.25 -2.86
N ALA A 16 8.67 0.87 -3.58
CA ALA A 16 8.16 -0.49 -3.54
C ALA A 16 7.62 -0.93 -4.91
N PHE A 17 7.89 -2.19 -5.24
CA PHE A 17 7.38 -2.80 -6.45
C PHE A 17 6.73 -4.15 -6.12
N ARG A 18 5.48 -4.36 -6.59
CA ARG A 18 4.74 -5.58 -6.23
C ARG A 18 3.81 -6.07 -7.34
N VAL A 19 3.55 -7.37 -7.32
CA VAL A 19 2.39 -8.00 -7.97
C VAL A 19 1.44 -8.46 -6.88
N ARG A 20 0.20 -7.97 -6.90
CA ARG A 20 -0.84 -8.29 -5.95
C ARG A 20 -1.94 -9.11 -6.61
N SER A 21 -2.36 -10.20 -5.96
CA SER A 21 -3.60 -10.90 -6.28
C SER A 21 -4.62 -10.57 -5.19
N THR A 22 -5.85 -10.28 -5.60
CA THR A 22 -6.95 -9.94 -4.69
C THR A 22 -8.14 -10.83 -5.00
N GLU A 23 -8.80 -11.32 -3.96
CA GLU A 23 -10.07 -12.02 -4.06
C GLU A 23 -11.11 -11.28 -3.23
N ASN A 24 -12.21 -10.89 -3.86
CA ASN A 24 -13.35 -10.34 -3.15
C ASN A 24 -14.16 -11.53 -2.58
N ARG A 25 -14.15 -11.68 -1.26
CA ARG A 25 -14.77 -12.82 -0.58
C ARG A 25 -16.32 -12.85 -0.70
N MET A 26 -16.94 -11.69 -0.95
CA MET A 26 -18.39 -11.61 -1.12
C MET A 26 -18.84 -12.07 -2.51
N THR A 27 -18.06 -11.76 -3.54
CA THR A 27 -18.39 -12.03 -4.94
C THR A 27 -17.62 -13.19 -5.55
N GLY A 28 -16.53 -13.63 -4.89
CA GLY A 28 -15.58 -14.60 -5.45
C GLY A 28 -14.72 -14.04 -6.58
N LYS A 29 -14.89 -12.76 -6.95
CA LYS A 29 -14.14 -12.15 -8.04
C LYS A 29 -12.66 -12.04 -7.69
N ARG A 30 -11.81 -12.51 -8.60
CA ARG A 30 -10.34 -12.40 -8.50
C ARG A 30 -9.83 -11.35 -9.46
N SER A 31 -8.81 -10.64 -9.04
CA SER A 31 -8.09 -9.65 -9.84
C SER A 31 -6.61 -9.66 -9.49
N ALA A 32 -5.79 -9.14 -10.39
CA ALA A 32 -4.38 -8.96 -10.13
C ALA A 32 -3.91 -7.61 -10.68
N ALA A 33 -2.94 -7.02 -10.01
CA ALA A 33 -2.34 -5.76 -10.39
C ALA A 33 -0.84 -5.77 -10.16
N ILE A 34 -0.12 -5.03 -10.99
CA ILE A 34 1.27 -4.66 -10.80
C ILE A 34 1.32 -3.20 -10.36
N THR A 35 2.07 -2.91 -9.29
CA THR A 35 2.13 -1.58 -8.67
C THR A 35 3.56 -1.18 -8.41
N TYR A 36 3.93 0.03 -8.85
CA TYR A 36 5.12 0.74 -8.39
C TYR A 36 4.70 1.86 -7.46
N LYS A 37 5.41 2.01 -6.34
CA LYS A 37 5.25 3.09 -5.38
C LYS A 37 6.56 3.83 -5.26
N GLY A 38 6.54 5.13 -5.56
CA GLY A 38 7.68 6.02 -5.38
C GLY A 38 7.97 6.32 -3.91
N ALA A 39 9.05 7.04 -3.66
CA ALA A 39 9.43 7.51 -2.33
C ALA A 39 8.33 8.37 -1.68
N LYS A 40 8.26 8.36 -0.35
CA LYS A 40 7.37 9.25 0.40
C LYS A 40 7.70 10.72 0.13
N MET A 41 6.69 11.52 -0.14
CA MET A 41 6.84 12.93 -0.53
C MET A 41 7.01 13.88 0.66
N ASP A 42 6.71 13.43 1.89
CA ASP A 42 6.80 14.23 3.10
C ASP A 42 7.16 13.40 4.35
N ASN A 43 7.37 14.09 5.48
CA ASN A 43 7.72 13.48 6.76
C ASN A 43 6.52 13.25 7.69
N ILE A 44 5.30 13.48 7.23
CA ILE A 44 4.08 13.45 8.05
C ILE A 44 3.19 12.28 7.67
N SER A 45 3.08 11.96 6.38
CA SER A 45 2.17 10.97 5.83
C SER A 45 2.89 9.87 5.04
N MET A 46 2.13 8.94 4.49
CA MET A 46 2.59 7.92 3.53
C MET A 46 2.35 8.36 2.08
N THR A 47 2.11 9.65 1.83
CA THR A 47 1.84 10.19 0.49
C THR A 47 3.02 9.92 -0.44
N ARG A 48 2.73 9.32 -1.58
CA ARG A 48 3.70 8.97 -2.63
C ARG A 48 3.04 8.85 -4.00
N GLN A 49 3.83 8.90 -5.04
CA GLN A 49 3.36 8.54 -6.37
C GLN A 49 3.09 7.04 -6.41
N GLU A 50 1.97 6.65 -6.99
CA GLU A 50 1.64 5.25 -7.27
C GLU A 50 1.27 5.08 -8.74
N LEU A 51 1.90 4.11 -9.39
CA LEU A 51 1.57 3.68 -10.74
C LEU A 51 1.05 2.24 -10.65
N GLU A 52 -0.19 2.03 -11.02
CA GLU A 52 -0.83 0.72 -10.95
C GLU A 52 -1.56 0.39 -12.25
N THR A 53 -1.43 -0.83 -12.69
CA THR A 53 -2.23 -1.38 -13.79
C THR A 53 -2.62 -2.83 -13.50
N THR A 54 -3.75 -3.25 -14.07
CA THR A 54 -4.18 -4.64 -13.95
C THR A 54 -3.34 -5.56 -14.83
N VAL A 55 -3.18 -6.80 -14.38
CA VAL A 55 -2.56 -7.88 -15.15
C VAL A 55 -3.55 -9.04 -15.29
N GLY A 56 -3.57 -9.65 -16.46
CA GLY A 56 -4.50 -10.76 -16.73
C GLY A 56 -4.18 -12.03 -15.95
N ASP A 57 -2.90 -12.30 -15.71
CA ASP A 57 -2.41 -13.48 -14.98
C ASP A 57 -1.24 -13.11 -14.07
N ALA A 58 -1.52 -13.07 -12.77
CA ALA A 58 -0.52 -12.76 -11.76
C ALA A 58 0.62 -13.79 -11.71
N LYS A 59 0.34 -15.07 -11.98
CA LYS A 59 1.34 -16.14 -11.94
C LYS A 59 2.34 -15.99 -13.09
N ILE A 60 1.83 -15.71 -14.27
CA ILE A 60 2.69 -15.45 -15.44
C ILE A 60 3.49 -14.16 -15.23
N CYS A 61 2.85 -13.09 -14.76
CA CYS A 61 3.52 -11.83 -14.47
C CYS A 61 4.69 -12.01 -13.50
N ARG A 62 4.49 -12.74 -12.39
CA ARG A 62 5.55 -13.06 -11.42
C ARG A 62 6.71 -13.83 -12.07
N LYS A 63 6.40 -14.85 -12.87
CA LYS A 63 7.44 -15.60 -13.58
C LYS A 63 8.26 -14.73 -14.54
N ILE A 64 7.61 -13.83 -15.27
CA ILE A 64 8.32 -12.90 -16.16
C ILE A 64 9.30 -12.06 -15.33
N LEU A 65 8.86 -11.46 -14.23
CA LEU A 65 9.71 -10.65 -13.35
C LEU A 65 10.91 -11.43 -12.83
N GLU A 66 10.71 -12.65 -12.38
CA GLU A 66 11.79 -13.52 -11.90
C GLU A 66 12.80 -13.85 -13.00
N HIS A 67 12.33 -14.13 -14.22
CA HIS A 67 13.21 -14.42 -15.37
C HIS A 67 14.04 -13.21 -15.82
N ILE A 68 13.56 -11.98 -15.61
CA ILE A 68 14.30 -10.75 -15.93
C ILE A 68 15.09 -10.19 -14.74
N GLY A 69 15.25 -10.95 -13.66
CA GLY A 69 16.18 -10.66 -12.57
C GLY A 69 15.58 -10.01 -11.32
N PHE A 70 14.24 -9.92 -11.22
CA PHE A 70 13.62 -9.55 -9.96
C PHE A 70 13.50 -10.76 -9.03
N ARG A 71 13.73 -10.52 -7.74
CA ARG A 71 13.60 -11.57 -6.71
C ARG A 71 12.42 -11.25 -5.79
N PRO A 72 11.55 -12.23 -5.51
CA PRO A 72 10.46 -12.03 -4.57
C PRO A 72 10.99 -11.91 -3.14
N VAL A 73 10.37 -11.02 -2.36
CA VAL A 73 10.56 -10.94 -0.90
C VAL A 73 9.37 -11.57 -0.18
N PRO A 74 9.45 -11.84 1.13
CA PRO A 74 8.36 -12.45 1.88
C PRO A 74 7.01 -11.77 1.62
N PRO A 75 5.91 -12.52 1.44
CA PRO A 75 4.61 -11.96 1.11
C PRO A 75 4.01 -11.19 2.29
N VAL A 76 3.30 -10.11 1.97
CA VAL A 76 2.38 -9.46 2.89
C VAL A 76 0.98 -9.96 2.59
N GLU A 77 0.39 -10.69 3.52
CA GLU A 77 -0.98 -11.21 3.43
C GLU A 77 -1.87 -10.46 4.40
N LYS A 78 -3.02 -10.00 3.92
CA LYS A 78 -3.97 -9.28 4.75
C LYS A 78 -5.42 -9.50 4.32
N LEU A 79 -6.32 -9.45 5.29
CA LEU A 79 -7.73 -9.27 5.07
C LEU A 79 -8.05 -7.78 5.20
N ARG A 80 -8.71 -7.20 4.22
CA ARG A 80 -9.06 -5.77 4.19
C ARG A 80 -10.55 -5.58 4.07
N GLN A 81 -11.10 -4.74 4.95
CA GLN A 81 -12.46 -4.21 4.83
C GLN A 81 -12.38 -2.76 4.35
N TYR A 82 -13.19 -2.43 3.34
CA TYR A 82 -13.23 -1.10 2.73
C TYR A 82 -14.46 -0.33 3.16
N PHE A 83 -14.26 0.94 3.48
CA PHE A 83 -15.32 1.91 3.75
C PHE A 83 -15.06 3.15 2.90
N HIS A 84 -16.04 3.54 2.09
CA HIS A 84 -15.91 4.68 1.19
C HIS A 84 -16.89 5.79 1.58
N ARG A 85 -16.38 7.01 1.60
CA ARG A 85 -17.20 8.21 1.74
C ARG A 85 -16.59 9.35 0.94
N GLU A 86 -17.32 9.82 -0.10
CA GLU A 86 -16.80 10.83 -1.03
C GLU A 86 -15.46 10.39 -1.66
N ASN A 87 -14.39 11.19 -1.46
CA ASN A 87 -13.05 10.89 -1.96
C ASN A 87 -12.14 10.19 -0.93
N ILE A 88 -12.73 9.74 0.19
CA ILE A 88 -12.01 9.08 1.28
C ILE A 88 -12.26 7.59 1.23
N THR A 89 -11.20 6.84 1.32
CA THR A 89 -11.25 5.39 1.56
C THR A 89 -10.64 5.10 2.92
N ALA A 90 -11.40 4.48 3.79
CA ALA A 90 -10.91 3.92 5.05
C ALA A 90 -10.79 2.40 4.89
N CYS A 91 -9.65 1.84 5.29
CA CYS A 91 -9.41 0.41 5.24
C CYS A 91 -9.09 -0.11 6.62
N VAL A 92 -9.79 -1.14 7.06
CA VAL A 92 -9.42 -1.91 8.25
C VAL A 92 -8.71 -3.19 7.77
N ASP A 93 -7.44 -3.29 8.12
CA ASP A 93 -6.58 -4.40 7.71
C ASP A 93 -6.28 -5.31 8.89
N THR A 94 -6.55 -6.60 8.74
CA THR A 94 -5.97 -7.65 9.58
C THR A 94 -4.80 -8.24 8.83
N VAL A 95 -3.57 -7.93 9.28
CA VAL A 95 -2.32 -8.35 8.61
C VAL A 95 -1.74 -9.56 9.31
N THR A 96 -1.51 -10.62 8.54
CA THR A 96 -0.94 -11.88 9.05
C THR A 96 0.39 -11.62 9.76
N ASN A 97 0.52 -12.09 10.98
CA ASN A 97 1.67 -11.91 11.87
C ASN A 97 1.96 -10.48 12.35
N LEU A 98 1.08 -9.50 12.10
CA LEU A 98 1.24 -8.13 12.61
C LEU A 98 0.08 -7.68 13.49
N GLY A 99 -1.17 -7.92 13.09
CA GLY A 99 -2.37 -7.48 13.79
C GLY A 99 -3.26 -6.54 12.95
N ASP A 100 -4.05 -5.72 13.64
CA ASP A 100 -5.06 -4.88 13.01
C ASP A 100 -4.58 -3.44 12.86
N TYR A 101 -4.89 -2.84 11.70
CA TYR A 101 -4.48 -1.48 11.34
C TYR A 101 -5.62 -0.75 10.63
N LEU A 102 -5.68 0.56 10.84
CA LEU A 102 -6.52 1.48 10.09
C LEU A 102 -5.67 2.24 9.08
N GLU A 103 -6.08 2.24 7.82
CA GLU A 103 -5.47 3.04 6.76
C GLU A 103 -6.52 4.02 6.22
N LEU A 104 -6.17 5.30 6.15
CA LEU A 104 -7.00 6.35 5.54
C LEU A 104 -6.31 6.83 4.26
N GLU A 105 -7.02 6.77 3.15
CA GLU A 105 -6.52 7.16 1.84
C GLU A 105 -7.41 8.24 1.22
N ILE A 106 -6.76 9.30 0.75
CA ILE A 106 -7.38 10.35 -0.08
C ILE A 106 -6.52 10.50 -1.32
N ILE A 107 -7.11 10.26 -2.49
CA ILE A 107 -6.45 10.48 -3.77
C ILE A 107 -6.54 11.95 -4.13
N VAL A 108 -5.40 12.58 -4.40
CA VAL A 108 -5.29 13.97 -4.83
C VAL A 108 -4.65 14.04 -6.22
N GLU A 109 -5.18 14.91 -7.06
CA GLU A 109 -4.71 15.06 -8.45
C GLU A 109 -3.46 15.95 -8.56
N THR A 110 -3.28 16.87 -7.59
CA THR A 110 -2.18 17.82 -7.58
C THR A 110 -1.60 17.96 -6.18
N GLU A 111 -0.32 18.36 -6.11
CA GLU A 111 0.37 18.58 -4.83
C GLU A 111 -0.25 19.71 -4.01
N GLU A 112 -0.83 20.72 -4.66
CA GLU A 112 -1.53 21.83 -3.99
C GLU A 112 -2.73 21.37 -3.16
N LYS A 113 -3.40 20.29 -3.56
CA LYS A 113 -4.54 19.71 -2.82
C LYS A 113 -4.12 18.81 -1.65
N LYS A 114 -2.85 18.52 -1.51
CA LYS A 114 -2.30 17.61 -0.49
C LYS A 114 -2.54 18.13 0.92
N GLU A 115 -2.34 19.43 1.17
CA GLU A 115 -2.48 20.04 2.48
C GLU A 115 -3.91 19.96 2.98
N ALA A 116 -4.90 20.27 2.13
CA ALA A 116 -6.31 20.13 2.44
C ALA A 116 -6.70 18.66 2.71
N ALA A 117 -6.13 17.71 1.97
CA ALA A 117 -6.34 16.29 2.20
C ALA A 117 -5.78 15.83 3.55
N LEU A 118 -4.59 16.29 3.93
CA LEU A 118 -4.00 16.01 5.25
C LEU A 118 -4.82 16.57 6.40
N ASP A 119 -5.37 17.78 6.27
CA ASP A 119 -6.25 18.38 7.28
C ASP A 119 -7.53 17.56 7.45
N LYS A 120 -8.09 17.05 6.35
CA LYS A 120 -9.25 16.17 6.39
C LYS A 120 -8.96 14.83 7.08
N VAL A 121 -7.78 14.26 6.87
CA VAL A 121 -7.32 13.05 7.60
C VAL A 121 -7.21 13.33 9.09
N LYS A 122 -6.63 14.46 9.50
CA LYS A 122 -6.53 14.86 10.91
C LYS A 122 -7.90 14.98 11.57
N GLU A 123 -8.87 15.62 10.90
CA GLU A 123 -10.23 15.76 11.39
C GLU A 123 -10.91 14.40 11.59
N ILE A 124 -10.77 13.47 10.64
CA ILE A 124 -11.32 12.13 10.77
C ILE A 124 -10.69 11.39 11.94
N LEU A 125 -9.37 11.42 12.09
CA LEU A 125 -8.65 10.79 13.20
C LEU A 125 -9.16 11.31 14.55
N GLN A 126 -9.30 12.63 14.71
CA GLN A 126 -9.83 13.24 15.92
C GLN A 126 -11.26 12.75 16.22
N THR A 127 -12.10 12.63 15.21
CA THR A 127 -13.49 12.16 15.35
C THR A 127 -13.56 10.74 15.90
N ILE A 128 -12.61 9.88 15.57
CA ILE A 128 -12.54 8.49 16.06
C ILE A 128 -11.60 8.30 17.26
N GLY A 129 -11.11 9.40 17.87
CA GLY A 129 -10.31 9.39 19.08
C GLY A 129 -8.81 9.18 18.90
N TYR A 130 -8.29 9.37 17.69
CA TYR A 130 -6.87 9.29 17.36
C TYR A 130 -6.30 10.64 16.94
N SER A 131 -4.97 10.72 16.86
CA SER A 131 -4.25 11.90 16.38
C SER A 131 -3.16 11.49 15.37
N MET A 132 -2.52 12.50 14.75
CA MET A 132 -1.38 12.25 13.86
C MET A 132 -0.18 11.58 14.56
N GLN A 133 -0.09 11.67 15.89
CA GLN A 133 0.95 11.00 16.69
C GLN A 133 0.75 9.47 16.73
N ASP A 134 -0.47 9.00 16.53
CA ASP A 134 -0.81 7.58 16.48
C ASP A 134 -0.54 6.96 15.11
N THR A 135 -0.15 7.77 14.11
CA THR A 135 0.09 7.27 12.76
C THR A 135 1.44 6.58 12.63
N MET A 136 1.44 5.50 11.87
CA MET A 136 2.65 4.74 11.52
C MET A 136 3.08 5.04 10.08
N ARG A 137 4.38 5.32 9.90
CA ARG A 137 4.98 5.55 8.58
C ARG A 137 5.80 4.36 8.08
N THR A 138 5.81 3.27 8.83
CA THR A 138 6.49 2.03 8.48
C THR A 138 5.55 1.12 7.72
N SER A 139 5.98 0.61 6.57
CA SER A 139 5.16 -0.31 5.78
C SER A 139 4.99 -1.67 6.46
N TYR A 140 3.91 -2.38 6.16
CA TYR A 140 3.70 -3.76 6.66
C TYR A 140 4.87 -4.68 6.27
N LEU A 141 5.42 -4.53 5.06
CA LEU A 141 6.59 -5.28 4.65
C LEU A 141 7.79 -5.02 5.56
N SER A 142 8.09 -3.74 5.82
CA SER A 142 9.21 -3.37 6.71
C SER A 142 9.01 -3.89 8.13
N MET A 143 7.78 -3.84 8.64
CA MET A 143 7.47 -4.38 9.96
C MET A 143 7.61 -5.91 10.03
N LEU A 144 7.24 -6.63 8.97
CA LEU A 144 7.42 -8.08 8.88
C LEU A 144 8.89 -8.48 8.78
N LEU A 145 9.70 -7.72 8.04
CA LEU A 145 11.12 -7.98 7.89
C LEU A 145 11.93 -7.67 9.16
N ALA A 146 11.39 -6.85 10.07
CA ALA A 146 12.03 -6.49 11.34
C ALA A 146 11.76 -7.50 12.47
N LYS A 147 10.90 -8.48 12.26
CA LYS A 147 10.60 -9.59 13.20
C LYS A 147 11.55 -10.77 13.02
#